data_ca1c31678a466d2fea73b4a5d75f41e6
#
_entry.id   ca1c31678a466d2fea73b4a5d75f41e6
#
_cell.length_a   1.000
_cell.length_b   1.000
_cell.length_c   1.000
_cell.angle_alpha   90.00
_cell.angle_beta   90.00
_cell.angle_gamma   90.00
#
_symmetry.space_group_name_H-M   'P 1'
#
loop_
_entity.id
_entity.type
_entity.pdbx_description
1 polymer ?
#
loop_
_entity_poly.entity_id
_entity_poly.type
_entity_poly.pdbx_seq_one_letter_code
_entity_poly.pdbx_strand_id
1 'polypeptide(L)'
;MPHTLAQKILQAHTDEEVREAGQIVNCHLSGVLANDITGPLAIKSFRAMGAAKVFDKDRVFLVMDHFTPQKDIDSANQVMVTRKFAQEMGVTHYYEGGDCGVEHALLPEQGLVKPGDLVIGADSHTCTYGGPGSRDVAAGMALGRLWFKVPPTIRVEFEGKMPKWLRGKDLILRLIGDIGVDGALYKALEFGGETLSELDVEARLCISNM
;
A
#
# COMPACT_ATOMS: atom_id res chain seq x y z
N MET A 1 -21.50 -17.70 -2.29
CA MET A 1 -21.02 -17.47 -0.91
C MET A 1 -20.79 -15.97 -0.72
N PRO A 2 -20.88 -15.41 0.48
CA PRO A 2 -20.54 -14.02 0.67
C PRO A 2 -19.04 -13.82 0.38
N HIS A 3 -18.71 -12.78 -0.40
CA HIS A 3 -17.33 -12.43 -0.71
C HIS A 3 -16.64 -11.79 0.49
N THR A 4 -15.34 -12.10 0.68
CA THR A 4 -14.48 -11.40 1.62
C THR A 4 -14.23 -9.96 1.17
N LEU A 5 -13.74 -9.09 2.05
CA LEU A 5 -13.40 -7.71 1.69
C LEU A 5 -12.35 -7.67 0.57
N ALA A 6 -11.31 -8.51 0.65
CA ALA A 6 -10.29 -8.60 -0.40
C ALA A 6 -10.88 -9.01 -1.76
N GLN A 7 -11.79 -10.00 -1.79
CA GLN A 7 -12.49 -10.40 -3.02
C GLN A 7 -13.36 -9.27 -3.58
N LYS A 8 -14.05 -8.51 -2.74
CA LYS A 8 -14.86 -7.36 -3.17
C LYS A 8 -14.02 -6.25 -3.78
N ILE A 9 -12.87 -5.93 -3.18
CA ILE A 9 -11.94 -4.93 -3.71
C ILE A 9 -11.39 -5.39 -5.06
N LEU A 10 -10.88 -6.63 -5.16
CA LEU A 10 -10.37 -7.15 -6.43
C LEU A 10 -11.47 -7.19 -7.50
N GLN A 11 -12.70 -7.61 -7.15
CA GLN A 11 -13.84 -7.63 -8.09
C GLN A 11 -14.17 -6.24 -8.63
N ALA A 12 -14.03 -5.19 -7.82
CA ALA A 12 -14.27 -3.82 -8.25
C ALA A 12 -13.20 -3.30 -9.23
N HIS A 13 -12.06 -3.99 -9.34
CA HIS A 13 -10.90 -3.59 -10.15
C HIS A 13 -10.62 -4.53 -11.32
N THR A 14 -11.48 -5.50 -11.60
CA THR A 14 -11.30 -6.45 -12.70
C THR A 14 -12.61 -6.67 -13.45
N ASP A 15 -12.50 -6.97 -14.75
CA ASP A 15 -13.60 -7.44 -15.58
C ASP A 15 -13.83 -8.95 -15.44
N GLU A 16 -12.93 -9.66 -14.76
CA GLU A 16 -13.01 -11.09 -14.51
C GLU A 16 -13.89 -11.36 -13.27
N GLU A 17 -14.56 -12.53 -13.23
CA GLU A 17 -15.30 -12.93 -12.04
C GLU A 17 -14.35 -13.46 -10.97
N VAL A 18 -14.34 -12.81 -9.80
CA VAL A 18 -13.56 -13.25 -8.63
C VAL A 18 -14.36 -14.28 -7.85
N ARG A 19 -13.90 -15.53 -7.84
CA ARG A 19 -14.65 -16.67 -7.27
C ARG A 19 -14.09 -17.17 -5.95
N GLU A 20 -12.79 -17.52 -5.94
CA GLU A 20 -12.19 -18.24 -4.82
C GLU A 20 -10.74 -17.82 -4.55
N ALA A 21 -10.27 -18.12 -3.34
CA ALA A 21 -8.88 -17.94 -2.98
C ALA A 21 -7.98 -18.83 -3.88
N GLY A 22 -6.85 -18.28 -4.29
CA GLY A 22 -5.91 -18.94 -5.18
C GLY A 22 -6.10 -18.63 -6.67
N GLN A 23 -7.26 -18.13 -7.09
CA GLN A 23 -7.50 -17.65 -8.44
C GLN A 23 -6.54 -16.49 -8.78
N ILE A 24 -6.07 -16.43 -10.02
CA ILE A 24 -5.31 -15.29 -10.53
C ILE A 24 -6.26 -14.41 -11.36
N VAL A 25 -6.25 -13.11 -11.09
CA VAL A 25 -7.07 -12.11 -11.79
C VAL A 25 -6.21 -10.91 -12.16
N ASN A 26 -6.51 -10.29 -13.31
CA ASN A 26 -5.86 -9.05 -13.71
C ASN A 26 -6.69 -7.85 -13.25
N CYS A 27 -6.08 -6.97 -12.45
CA CYS A 27 -6.77 -5.83 -11.89
C CYS A 27 -6.16 -4.51 -12.34
N HIS A 28 -7.02 -3.51 -12.53
CA HIS A 28 -6.62 -2.11 -12.69
C HIS A 28 -6.23 -1.53 -11.33
N LEU A 29 -5.17 -0.73 -11.31
CA LEU A 29 -4.66 -0.09 -10.11
C LEU A 29 -5.31 1.29 -9.92
N SER A 30 -5.70 1.61 -8.68
CA SER A 30 -6.08 2.96 -8.28
C SER A 30 -4.88 3.87 -8.14
N GLY A 31 -3.74 3.31 -7.70
CA GLY A 31 -2.50 4.06 -7.54
C GLY A 31 -1.28 3.16 -7.35
N VAL A 32 -0.11 3.78 -7.52
CA VAL A 32 1.20 3.12 -7.36
C VAL A 32 2.10 4.03 -6.54
N LEU A 33 2.62 3.52 -5.42
CA LEU A 33 3.52 4.25 -4.52
C LEU A 33 4.96 3.76 -4.66
N ALA A 34 5.91 4.68 -4.66
CA ALA A 34 7.32 4.43 -4.41
C ALA A 34 7.96 5.60 -3.64
N ASN A 35 9.02 5.29 -2.92
CA ASN A 35 9.77 6.27 -2.12
C ASN A 35 11.21 6.43 -2.63
N ASP A 36 12.03 7.16 -1.91
CA ASP A 36 13.44 7.42 -2.27
C ASP A 36 14.35 6.19 -2.18
N ILE A 37 13.96 5.13 -1.46
CA ILE A 37 14.69 3.85 -1.43
C ILE A 37 14.28 2.97 -2.63
N THR A 38 12.99 2.83 -2.84
CA THR A 38 12.42 1.86 -3.78
C THR A 38 12.21 2.43 -5.18
N GLY A 39 11.98 3.73 -5.28
CA GLY A 39 11.77 4.46 -6.53
C GLY A 39 12.91 4.29 -7.55
N PRO A 40 14.19 4.49 -7.18
CA PRO A 40 15.30 4.29 -8.13
C PRO A 40 15.36 2.90 -8.74
N LEU A 41 15.03 1.85 -7.96
CA LEU A 41 14.99 0.47 -8.43
C LEU A 41 13.80 0.24 -9.38
N ALA A 42 12.64 0.76 -9.02
CA ALA A 42 11.45 0.72 -9.87
C ALA A 42 11.67 1.46 -11.19
N ILE A 43 12.27 2.67 -11.15
CA ILE A 43 12.62 3.47 -12.34
C ILE A 43 13.59 2.74 -13.25
N LYS A 44 14.63 2.09 -12.68
CA LYS A 44 15.55 1.26 -13.45
C LYS A 44 14.83 0.15 -14.21
N SER A 45 13.93 -0.55 -13.53
CA SER A 45 13.13 -1.63 -14.13
C SER A 45 12.14 -1.09 -15.16
N PHE A 46 11.48 0.04 -14.89
CA PHE A 46 10.57 0.74 -15.80
C PHE A 46 11.26 1.08 -17.13
N ARG A 47 12.47 1.65 -17.06
CA ARG A 47 13.26 1.96 -18.25
C ARG A 47 13.76 0.71 -18.99
N ALA A 48 14.14 -0.34 -18.26
CA ALA A 48 14.58 -1.60 -18.84
C ALA A 48 13.45 -2.32 -19.60
N MET A 49 12.20 -2.13 -19.21
CA MET A 49 11.02 -2.62 -19.95
C MET A 49 10.72 -1.83 -21.23
N GLY A 50 11.43 -0.74 -21.50
CA GLY A 50 11.17 0.15 -22.64
C GLY A 50 9.93 1.02 -22.49
N ALA A 51 9.40 1.19 -21.28
CA ALA A 51 8.25 2.05 -21.02
C ALA A 51 8.64 3.52 -21.22
N ALA A 52 7.87 4.24 -22.06
CA ALA A 52 8.14 5.64 -22.40
C ALA A 52 7.39 6.63 -21.51
N LYS A 53 6.29 6.22 -20.87
CA LYS A 53 5.47 7.05 -20.00
C LYS A 53 4.80 6.22 -18.92
N VAL A 54 4.46 6.84 -17.80
CA VAL A 54 3.62 6.21 -16.78
C VAL A 54 2.17 6.09 -17.29
N PHE A 55 1.44 5.12 -16.77
CA PHE A 55 0.05 4.86 -17.20
C PHE A 55 -0.87 6.05 -16.93
N ASP A 56 -0.66 6.71 -15.78
CA ASP A 56 -1.39 7.89 -15.36
C ASP A 56 -0.52 8.70 -14.38
N LYS A 57 -0.21 9.95 -14.74
CA LYS A 57 0.63 10.84 -13.93
C LYS A 57 -0.02 11.26 -12.60
N ASP A 58 -1.35 11.17 -12.51
CA ASP A 58 -2.13 11.53 -11.33
C ASP A 58 -2.35 10.33 -10.39
N ARG A 59 -1.90 9.14 -10.78
CA ARG A 59 -2.01 7.89 -10.01
C ARG A 59 -0.67 7.24 -9.67
N VAL A 60 0.42 7.96 -9.91
CA VAL A 60 1.75 7.58 -9.43
C VAL A 60 2.12 8.53 -8.31
N PHE A 61 2.43 7.97 -7.14
CA PHE A 61 2.77 8.70 -5.92
C PHE A 61 4.24 8.46 -5.61
N LEU A 62 5.02 9.53 -5.53
CA LEU A 62 6.45 9.48 -5.25
C LEU A 62 6.73 10.33 -4.02
N VAL A 63 7.11 9.70 -2.91
CA VAL A 63 7.28 10.35 -1.60
C VAL A 63 8.70 10.14 -1.10
N MET A 64 9.44 11.24 -0.91
CA MET A 64 10.85 11.23 -0.53
C MET A 64 10.99 11.40 0.99
N ASP A 65 10.55 10.41 1.77
CA ASP A 65 10.44 10.50 3.23
C ASP A 65 11.50 9.70 4.02
N HIS A 66 12.09 8.66 3.44
CA HIS A 66 13.07 7.82 4.14
C HIS A 66 14.44 8.49 4.26
N PHE A 67 14.85 9.26 3.26
CA PHE A 67 16.12 9.99 3.22
C PHE A 67 15.95 11.50 3.39
N THR A 68 15.00 11.92 4.19
CA THR A 68 14.76 13.35 4.45
C THR A 68 15.03 13.67 5.93
N PRO A 69 16.04 14.51 6.23
CA PRO A 69 17.04 15.08 5.32
C PRO A 69 18.06 14.03 4.85
N GLN A 70 18.61 14.21 3.63
CA GLN A 70 19.61 13.30 3.07
C GLN A 70 20.90 13.32 3.90
N LYS A 71 21.30 12.16 4.41
CA LYS A 71 22.47 12.02 5.31
C LYS A 71 23.83 11.99 4.58
N ASP A 72 23.83 11.66 3.29
CA ASP A 72 25.02 11.49 2.45
C ASP A 72 24.72 11.70 0.96
N ILE A 73 25.78 11.64 0.14
CA ILE A 73 25.69 11.84 -1.32
C ILE A 73 24.85 10.75 -1.98
N ASP A 74 24.94 9.51 -1.50
CA ASP A 74 24.21 8.39 -2.10
C ASP A 74 22.69 8.54 -1.90
N SER A 75 22.27 8.92 -0.69
CA SER A 75 20.87 9.24 -0.39
C SER A 75 20.36 10.39 -1.27
N ALA A 76 21.17 11.45 -1.41
CA ALA A 76 20.82 12.59 -2.26
C ALA A 76 20.70 12.21 -3.74
N ASN A 77 21.57 11.31 -4.22
CA ASN A 77 21.50 10.80 -5.59
C ASN A 77 20.23 9.98 -5.84
N GLN A 78 19.77 9.18 -4.88
CA GLN A 78 18.53 8.41 -4.99
C GLN A 78 17.31 9.34 -5.09
N VAL A 79 17.22 10.35 -4.24
CA VAL A 79 16.19 11.39 -4.32
C VAL A 79 16.25 12.11 -5.67
N MET A 80 17.47 12.49 -6.13
CA MET A 80 17.67 13.15 -7.41
C MET A 80 17.17 12.31 -8.60
N VAL A 81 17.41 11.00 -8.60
CA VAL A 81 16.94 10.08 -9.67
C VAL A 81 15.43 10.09 -9.72
N THR A 82 14.77 9.97 -8.56
CA THR A 82 13.31 9.94 -8.47
C THR A 82 12.69 11.29 -8.85
N ARG A 83 13.28 12.40 -8.42
CA ARG A 83 12.86 13.76 -8.81
C ARG A 83 12.92 13.96 -10.32
N LYS A 84 14.03 13.59 -10.97
CA LYS A 84 14.18 13.68 -12.43
C LYS A 84 13.14 12.85 -13.15
N PHE A 85 12.88 11.64 -12.68
CA PHE A 85 11.83 10.80 -13.26
C PHE A 85 10.46 11.43 -13.12
N ALA A 86 10.13 11.96 -11.93
CA ALA A 86 8.86 12.67 -11.72
C ALA A 86 8.67 13.84 -12.70
N GLN A 87 9.74 14.63 -12.91
CA GLN A 87 9.72 15.74 -13.88
C GLN A 87 9.57 15.26 -15.33
N GLU A 88 10.34 14.22 -15.74
CA GLU A 88 10.28 13.63 -17.08
C GLU A 88 8.90 13.07 -17.41
N MET A 89 8.26 12.41 -16.44
CA MET A 89 6.95 11.78 -16.60
C MET A 89 5.77 12.73 -16.31
N GLY A 90 6.05 13.91 -15.77
CA GLY A 90 5.04 14.87 -15.36
C GLY A 90 4.18 14.40 -14.18
N VAL A 91 4.76 13.57 -13.26
CA VAL A 91 4.04 13.03 -12.11
C VAL A 91 3.52 14.18 -11.24
N THR A 92 2.23 14.17 -10.97
CA THR A 92 1.56 15.23 -10.20
C THR A 92 1.85 15.12 -8.71
N HIS A 93 1.91 13.91 -8.20
CA HIS A 93 2.06 13.62 -6.76
C HIS A 93 3.51 13.23 -6.44
N TYR A 94 4.37 14.25 -6.44
CA TYR A 94 5.75 14.14 -6.00
C TYR A 94 5.95 15.02 -4.77
N TYR A 95 6.37 14.42 -3.66
CA TYR A 95 6.54 15.08 -2.36
C TYR A 95 7.97 14.96 -1.87
N GLU A 96 8.57 16.11 -1.55
CA GLU A 96 9.96 16.21 -1.11
C GLU A 96 10.15 17.42 -0.19
N GLY A 97 11.08 17.33 0.75
CA GLY A 97 11.47 18.46 1.61
C GLY A 97 10.33 18.91 2.52
N GLY A 98 9.97 20.20 2.46
CA GLY A 98 8.95 20.81 3.31
C GLY A 98 7.53 20.33 3.06
N ASP A 99 7.26 19.76 1.89
CA ASP A 99 5.94 19.27 1.48
C ASP A 99 5.80 17.75 1.70
N CYS A 100 6.83 17.11 2.28
CA CYS A 100 6.85 15.68 2.54
C CYS A 100 6.40 15.37 3.98
N GLY A 101 5.72 14.25 4.14
CA GLY A 101 5.45 13.58 5.41
C GLY A 101 5.70 12.09 5.26
N VAL A 102 5.52 11.32 6.33
CA VAL A 102 5.56 9.84 6.24
C VAL A 102 4.54 9.39 5.20
N GLU A 103 4.98 8.67 4.17
CA GLU A 103 4.15 8.32 2.99
C GLU A 103 2.82 7.65 3.36
N HIS A 104 2.83 6.78 4.37
CA HIS A 104 1.65 6.04 4.79
C HIS A 104 0.64 6.87 5.62
N ALA A 105 1.03 8.03 6.10
CA ALA A 105 0.14 9.04 6.67
C ALA A 105 -0.26 10.08 5.62
N LEU A 106 0.72 10.54 4.82
CA LEU A 106 0.53 11.57 3.80
C LEU A 106 -0.54 11.19 2.77
N LEU A 107 -0.49 9.96 2.23
CA LEU A 107 -1.42 9.55 1.20
C LEU A 107 -2.90 9.56 1.65
N PRO A 108 -3.26 8.97 2.81
CA PRO A 108 -4.62 9.08 3.34
C PRO A 108 -5.02 10.53 3.69
N GLU A 109 -4.13 11.31 4.30
CA GLU A 109 -4.40 12.70 4.67
C GLU A 109 -4.69 13.59 3.45
N GLN A 110 -4.00 13.35 2.34
CA GLN A 110 -4.23 14.05 1.08
C GLN A 110 -5.42 13.48 0.26
N GLY A 111 -6.06 12.42 0.76
CA GLY A 111 -7.16 11.76 0.06
C GLY A 111 -6.74 11.02 -1.21
N LEU A 112 -5.45 10.71 -1.35
CA LEU A 112 -4.89 9.99 -2.50
C LEU A 112 -5.15 8.48 -2.41
N VAL A 113 -5.39 7.99 -1.20
CA VAL A 113 -5.81 6.62 -0.91
C VAL A 113 -7.07 6.65 -0.06
N LYS A 114 -8.07 5.89 -0.48
CA LYS A 114 -9.38 5.82 0.17
C LYS A 114 -9.93 4.40 0.19
N PRO A 115 -10.92 4.11 1.06
CA PRO A 115 -11.53 2.79 1.13
C PRO A 115 -12.07 2.32 -0.22
N GLY A 116 -11.71 1.10 -0.60
CA GLY A 116 -12.08 0.50 -1.88
C GLY A 116 -11.03 0.63 -2.98
N ASP A 117 -10.01 1.45 -2.82
CA ASP A 117 -8.90 1.56 -3.77
C ASP A 117 -8.00 0.31 -3.75
N LEU A 118 -7.45 -0.01 -4.91
CA LEU A 118 -6.39 -1.01 -5.08
C LEU A 118 -5.08 -0.28 -5.40
N VAL A 119 -4.31 0.00 -4.35
CA VAL A 119 -3.02 0.70 -4.42
C VAL A 119 -1.91 -0.29 -4.11
N ILE A 120 -0.87 -0.30 -4.94
CA ILE A 120 0.35 -1.06 -4.66
C ILE A 120 1.48 -0.13 -4.28
N GLY A 121 2.38 -0.60 -3.44
CA GLY A 121 3.58 0.13 -3.07
C GLY A 121 4.80 -0.78 -3.02
N ALA A 122 5.97 -0.20 -3.19
CA ALA A 122 7.24 -0.91 -3.06
C ALA A 122 7.74 -0.95 -1.61
N ASP A 123 7.10 -0.23 -0.72
CA ASP A 123 7.42 -0.20 0.71
C ASP A 123 6.80 -1.38 1.48
N SER A 124 7.49 -1.84 2.53
CA SER A 124 7.04 -2.94 3.38
C SER A 124 5.78 -2.60 4.19
N HIS A 125 5.54 -1.32 4.49
CA HIS A 125 4.39 -0.84 5.24
C HIS A 125 3.23 -0.33 4.37
N THR A 126 3.22 -0.64 3.08
CA THR A 126 2.09 -0.35 2.19
C THR A 126 0.77 -0.93 2.72
N CYS A 127 0.83 -1.97 3.54
CA CYS A 127 -0.32 -2.56 4.24
C CYS A 127 -1.00 -1.61 5.23
N THR A 128 -0.38 -0.49 5.64
CA THR A 128 -0.96 0.49 6.57
C THR A 128 -2.37 0.94 6.17
N TYR A 129 -2.59 1.17 4.89
CA TYR A 129 -3.92 1.50 4.33
C TYR A 129 -4.55 0.33 3.56
N GLY A 130 -4.05 -0.90 3.75
CA GLY A 130 -4.59 -2.11 3.14
C GLY A 130 -4.03 -2.43 1.75
N GLY A 131 -3.04 -1.69 1.27
CA GLY A 131 -2.38 -1.94 -0.01
C GLY A 131 -1.39 -3.12 0.06
N PRO A 132 -1.32 -3.99 -0.96
CA PRO A 132 -0.29 -5.01 -1.02
C PRO A 132 1.07 -4.39 -1.38
N GLY A 133 2.11 -4.80 -0.67
CA GLY A 133 3.50 -4.55 -1.06
C GLY A 133 3.83 -5.34 -2.32
N SER A 134 4.49 -4.72 -3.29
CA SER A 134 4.81 -5.36 -4.56
C SER A 134 6.18 -4.94 -5.10
N ARG A 135 6.93 -5.91 -5.59
CA ARG A 135 8.15 -5.67 -6.39
C ARG A 135 7.84 -5.26 -7.83
N ASP A 136 6.59 -5.46 -8.26
CA ASP A 136 6.13 -5.20 -9.62
C ASP A 136 5.67 -3.75 -9.82
N VAL A 137 6.07 -2.84 -8.92
CA VAL A 137 5.75 -1.41 -8.98
C VAL A 137 6.13 -0.79 -10.32
N ALA A 138 7.26 -1.20 -10.91
CA ALA A 138 7.67 -0.73 -12.24
C ALA A 138 6.65 -1.09 -13.33
N ALA A 139 6.15 -2.32 -13.31
CA ALA A 139 5.10 -2.76 -14.23
C ALA A 139 3.77 -2.04 -13.95
N GLY A 140 3.45 -1.85 -12.65
CA GLY A 140 2.30 -1.05 -12.22
C GLY A 140 2.35 0.38 -12.74
N MET A 141 3.50 1.06 -12.61
CA MET A 141 3.72 2.42 -13.16
C MET A 141 3.55 2.48 -14.68
N ALA A 142 4.00 1.43 -15.41
CA ALA A 142 3.93 1.40 -16.85
C ALA A 142 2.54 1.07 -17.38
N LEU A 143 1.84 0.11 -16.76
CA LEU A 143 0.64 -0.52 -17.30
C LEU A 143 -0.65 -0.10 -16.60
N GLY A 144 -0.59 0.41 -15.36
CA GLY A 144 -1.76 0.69 -14.53
C GLY A 144 -2.58 -0.55 -14.17
N ARG A 145 -1.99 -1.73 -14.35
CA ARG A 145 -2.62 -3.03 -14.07
C ARG A 145 -1.59 -4.09 -13.72
N LEU A 146 -1.98 -4.98 -12.84
CA LEU A 146 -1.20 -6.16 -12.46
C LEU A 146 -2.11 -7.36 -12.23
N TRP A 147 -1.52 -8.56 -12.28
CA TRP A 147 -2.18 -9.77 -11.83
C TRP A 147 -2.10 -9.90 -10.30
N PHE A 148 -3.16 -10.39 -9.71
CA PHE A 148 -3.24 -10.68 -8.28
C PHE A 148 -3.71 -12.12 -8.09
N LYS A 149 -3.10 -12.81 -7.14
CA LYS A 149 -3.64 -14.06 -6.63
C LYS A 149 -4.60 -13.71 -5.50
N VAL A 150 -5.87 -14.06 -5.65
CA VAL A 150 -6.89 -13.85 -4.62
C VAL A 150 -6.44 -14.49 -3.31
N PRO A 151 -6.22 -13.73 -2.22
CA PRO A 151 -5.71 -14.30 -0.98
C PRO A 151 -6.79 -15.05 -0.21
N PRO A 152 -6.44 -16.14 0.49
CA PRO A 152 -7.29 -16.60 1.58
C PRO A 152 -7.37 -15.54 2.66
N THR A 153 -8.50 -15.47 3.36
CA THR A 153 -8.76 -14.42 4.36
C THR A 153 -8.92 -15.03 5.74
N ILE A 154 -8.22 -14.46 6.72
CA ILE A 154 -8.44 -14.70 8.14
C ILE A 154 -9.37 -13.59 8.64
N ARG A 155 -10.53 -13.97 9.18
CA ARG A 155 -11.43 -13.04 9.85
C ARG A 155 -11.02 -12.90 11.30
N VAL A 156 -10.83 -11.67 11.77
CA VAL A 156 -10.49 -11.30 13.13
C VAL A 156 -11.63 -10.50 13.71
N GLU A 157 -12.26 -10.97 14.77
CA GLU A 157 -13.34 -10.28 15.46
C GLU A 157 -12.84 -9.74 16.80
N PHE A 158 -12.95 -8.42 16.99
CA PHE A 158 -12.69 -7.78 18.28
C PHE A 158 -13.99 -7.59 19.03
N GLU A 159 -14.17 -8.33 20.10
CA GLU A 159 -15.38 -8.31 20.93
C GLU A 159 -15.17 -7.50 22.21
N GLY A 160 -16.22 -6.89 22.70
CA GLY A 160 -16.23 -6.10 23.94
C GLY A 160 -15.78 -4.66 23.75
N LYS A 161 -15.74 -3.92 24.84
CA LYS A 161 -15.36 -2.52 24.87
C LYS A 161 -13.85 -2.37 25.04
N MET A 162 -13.30 -1.38 24.36
CA MET A 162 -11.87 -1.06 24.48
C MET A 162 -11.55 -0.54 25.89
N PRO A 163 -10.65 -1.19 26.65
CA PRO A 163 -10.18 -0.65 27.92
C PRO A 163 -9.48 0.68 27.75
N LYS A 164 -9.63 1.60 28.71
CA LYS A 164 -9.16 2.99 28.65
C LYS A 164 -7.68 3.16 28.23
N TRP A 165 -6.82 2.23 28.58
CA TRP A 165 -5.37 2.33 28.37
C TRP A 165 -4.85 1.54 27.17
N LEU A 166 -5.71 0.76 26.51
CA LEU A 166 -5.31 0.03 25.29
C LEU A 166 -5.49 0.87 24.05
N ARG A 167 -4.69 0.57 23.01
CA ARG A 167 -4.67 1.23 21.72
C ARG A 167 -4.66 0.18 20.60
N GLY A 168 -4.79 0.61 19.36
CA GLY A 168 -4.71 -0.26 18.19
C GLY A 168 -3.46 -1.15 18.17
N LYS A 169 -2.33 -0.61 18.63
CA LYS A 169 -1.08 -1.38 18.75
C LYS A 169 -1.19 -2.59 19.69
N ASP A 170 -1.90 -2.46 20.79
CA ASP A 170 -2.07 -3.57 21.74
C ASP A 170 -2.90 -4.70 21.13
N LEU A 171 -3.92 -4.36 20.32
CA LEU A 171 -4.76 -5.32 19.60
C LEU A 171 -3.94 -6.13 18.60
N ILE A 172 -3.16 -5.45 17.76
CA ILE A 172 -2.38 -6.16 16.74
C ILE A 172 -1.23 -6.97 17.36
N LEU A 173 -0.57 -6.47 18.40
CA LEU A 173 0.46 -7.23 19.12
C LEU A 173 -0.11 -8.46 19.78
N ARG A 174 -1.33 -8.38 20.31
CA ARG A 174 -2.03 -9.54 20.85
C ARG A 174 -2.31 -10.58 19.76
N LEU A 175 -2.85 -10.15 18.62
CA LEU A 175 -3.11 -11.01 17.47
C LEU A 175 -1.82 -11.70 16.98
N ILE A 176 -0.73 -10.96 16.83
CA ILE A 176 0.57 -11.52 16.42
C ILE A 176 1.07 -12.53 17.44
N GLY A 177 0.86 -12.26 18.74
CA GLY A 177 1.18 -13.22 19.80
C GLY A 177 0.40 -14.51 19.70
N ASP A 178 -0.85 -14.46 19.25
CA ASP A 178 -1.73 -15.63 19.13
C ASP A 178 -1.47 -16.46 17.86
N ILE A 179 -1.20 -15.81 16.70
CA ILE A 179 -1.03 -16.50 15.42
C ILE A 179 0.43 -16.68 14.99
N GLY A 180 1.37 -16.03 15.70
CA GLY A 180 2.78 -15.96 15.33
C GLY A 180 3.07 -14.96 14.20
N VAL A 181 4.35 -14.64 14.00
CA VAL A 181 4.82 -13.66 13.01
C VAL A 181 4.51 -14.05 11.56
N ASP A 182 4.41 -15.33 11.27
CA ASP A 182 4.12 -15.89 9.94
C ASP A 182 2.66 -16.36 9.78
N GLY A 183 1.82 -16.19 10.81
CA GLY A 183 0.46 -16.75 10.84
C GLY A 183 -0.46 -16.27 9.73
N ALA A 184 -0.24 -15.04 9.26
CA ALA A 184 -0.99 -14.42 8.16
C ALA A 184 -0.21 -14.33 6.84
N LEU A 185 0.93 -15.01 6.71
CA LEU A 185 1.75 -14.94 5.49
C LEU A 185 0.94 -15.35 4.25
N TYR A 186 0.96 -14.51 3.21
CA TYR A 186 0.17 -14.64 1.97
C TYR A 186 -1.35 -14.70 2.17
N LYS A 187 -1.87 -14.18 3.29
CA LYS A 187 -3.31 -14.09 3.58
C LYS A 187 -3.73 -12.63 3.74
N ALA A 188 -5.00 -12.36 3.58
CA ALA A 188 -5.60 -11.10 3.99
C ALA A 188 -6.13 -11.21 5.42
N LEU A 189 -5.96 -10.18 6.22
CA LEU A 189 -6.64 -10.02 7.51
C LEU A 189 -7.88 -9.14 7.30
N GLU A 190 -9.04 -9.61 7.70
CA GLU A 190 -10.30 -8.86 7.67
C GLU A 190 -10.79 -8.64 9.10
N PHE A 191 -10.71 -7.40 9.55
CA PHE A 191 -11.06 -7.03 10.91
C PHE A 191 -12.54 -6.68 11.03
N GLY A 192 -13.15 -7.08 12.15
CA GLY A 192 -14.54 -6.82 12.48
C GLY A 192 -14.78 -6.81 13.99
N GLY A 193 -16.06 -6.87 14.37
CA GLY A 193 -16.50 -6.84 15.75
C GLY A 193 -16.88 -5.46 16.26
N GLU A 194 -17.53 -5.42 17.41
CA GLU A 194 -18.08 -4.19 17.97
C GLU A 194 -17.01 -3.17 18.36
N THR A 195 -15.86 -3.63 18.88
CA THR A 195 -14.73 -2.79 19.28
C THR A 195 -14.19 -1.97 18.10
N LEU A 196 -14.25 -2.52 16.86
CA LEU A 196 -13.72 -1.83 15.69
C LEU A 196 -14.42 -0.48 15.43
N SER A 197 -15.69 -0.35 15.79
CA SER A 197 -16.45 0.90 15.64
C SER A 197 -15.99 2.01 16.58
N GLU A 198 -15.33 1.65 17.70
CA GLU A 198 -14.79 2.57 18.69
C GLU A 198 -13.39 3.09 18.32
N LEU A 199 -12.71 2.44 17.36
CA LEU A 199 -11.36 2.80 16.95
C LEU A 199 -11.37 3.99 15.98
N ASP A 200 -10.54 4.98 16.26
CA ASP A 200 -10.21 6.06 15.34
C ASP A 200 -9.40 5.57 14.12
N VAL A 201 -9.17 6.45 13.16
CA VAL A 201 -8.45 6.11 11.93
C VAL A 201 -7.00 5.73 12.23
N GLU A 202 -6.36 6.44 13.16
CA GLU A 202 -4.97 6.21 13.56
C GLU A 202 -4.79 4.82 14.17
N ALA A 203 -5.73 4.38 15.01
CA ALA A 203 -5.70 3.03 15.59
C ALA A 203 -5.88 1.95 14.51
N ARG A 204 -6.76 2.18 13.51
CA ARG A 204 -6.96 1.25 12.38
C ARG A 204 -5.72 1.18 11.49
N LEU A 205 -5.11 2.32 11.15
CA LEU A 205 -3.85 2.37 10.40
C LEU A 205 -2.72 1.65 11.17
N CYS A 206 -2.65 1.83 12.51
CA CYS A 206 -1.69 1.15 13.35
C CYS A 206 -1.87 -0.38 13.35
N ILE A 207 -3.11 -0.88 13.37
CA ILE A 207 -3.41 -2.31 13.28
C ILE A 207 -2.95 -2.86 11.92
N SER A 208 -3.20 -2.14 10.84
CA SER A 208 -2.86 -2.58 9.48
C SER A 208 -1.36 -2.45 9.16
N ASN A 209 -0.63 -1.60 9.89
CA ASN A 209 0.80 -1.33 9.66
C ASN A 209 1.70 -2.49 10.09
N MET A 210 1.29 -3.31 11.03
CA MET A 210 2.06 -4.42 11.60
C MET A 210 1.61 -5.76 11.04
#